data_43fb3ab96de11eec7564afcb600e0047
#
_entry.id   43fb3ab96de11eec7564afcb600e0047
#
_cell.length_a   1.000
_cell.length_b   1.000
_cell.length_c   1.000
_cell.angle_alpha   90.00
_cell.angle_beta   90.00
_cell.angle_gamma   90.00
#
_symmetry.space_group_name_H-M   'P 1'
#
loop_
_entity.id
_entity.type
_entity.pdbx_description
1 polymer ?
#
loop_
_entity_poly.entity_id
_entity_poly.type
_entity_poly.pdbx_seq_one_letter_code
_entity_poly.pdbx_strand_id
1 'polypeptide(L)'
;MVNAYAAFKLRCRFKILPCGGMENTFMIKTIGVLTSGGDAPGMNAAVRAVVRAALKKGMTVYGVKRGYCGLLDDDIEPMDEMSVAGIINRGGTMLYTARSAEFRTEEGVLKAKATCEKYGLEGLVVIGGDGSFRGAADLSAHGILCVGLPGTIDNDIACTDYTIGYDTE
;
A
#
# COMPACT_ATOMS: atom_id res chain seq x y z
N MET A 1 -4.32 16.62 22.17
CA MET A 1 -4.08 15.54 21.18
C MET A 1 -4.62 16.03 19.84
N VAL A 2 -3.76 16.64 19.04
CA VAL A 2 -4.13 17.20 17.74
C VAL A 2 -4.13 16.06 16.72
N ASN A 3 -5.26 15.91 16.12
CA ASN A 3 -5.75 14.86 15.26
C ASN A 3 -4.80 14.59 14.06
N ALA A 4 -4.01 13.52 14.12
CA ALA A 4 -3.14 13.06 13.02
C ALA A 4 -3.93 12.78 11.72
N TYR A 5 -5.23 12.51 11.84
CA TYR A 5 -6.17 12.36 10.71
C TYR A 5 -6.41 13.67 9.95
N ALA A 6 -6.32 14.84 10.60
CA ALA A 6 -6.46 16.13 9.92
C ALA A 6 -5.27 16.41 9.00
N ALA A 7 -4.08 15.95 9.35
CA ALA A 7 -2.88 16.10 8.52
C ALA A 7 -2.92 15.20 7.26
N PHE A 8 -3.51 13.99 7.36
CA PHE A 8 -3.70 13.09 6.22
C PHE A 8 -4.69 13.67 5.20
N LYS A 9 -5.77 14.31 5.68
CA LYS A 9 -6.78 14.93 4.80
C LYS A 9 -6.27 16.18 4.07
N LEU A 10 -5.24 16.86 4.58
CA LEU A 10 -4.73 18.10 3.99
C LEU A 10 -3.64 17.91 2.93
N ARG A 11 -2.99 16.72 2.83
CA ARG A 11 -1.95 16.46 1.83
C ARG A 11 -2.40 15.60 0.64
N CYS A 12 -3.50 14.88 0.75
CA CYS A 12 -4.13 14.24 -0.41
C CYS A 12 -4.94 15.28 -1.22
N ARG A 13 -4.29 16.30 -1.78
CA ARG A 13 -4.85 17.06 -2.89
C ARG A 13 -4.80 16.18 -4.15
N PHE A 14 -5.72 15.23 -4.23
CA PHE A 14 -6.10 14.67 -5.51
C PHE A 14 -6.78 15.80 -6.31
N LYS A 15 -6.01 16.51 -7.11
CA LYS A 15 -6.58 17.31 -8.19
C LYS A 15 -7.09 16.32 -9.23
N ILE A 16 -8.37 16.02 -9.19
CA ILE A 16 -9.07 15.50 -10.37
C ILE A 16 -9.07 16.65 -11.36
N LEU A 17 -8.14 16.65 -12.30
CA LEU A 17 -8.12 17.61 -13.41
C LEU A 17 -9.12 17.15 -14.46
N PRO A 18 -9.93 18.07 -15.02
CA PRO A 18 -10.82 17.77 -16.13
C PRO A 18 -9.99 17.36 -17.37
N CYS A 19 -10.50 16.40 -18.12
CA CYS A 19 -9.95 16.01 -19.42
C CYS A 19 -9.83 17.23 -20.36
N GLY A 20 -8.62 17.61 -20.68
CA GLY A 20 -8.35 18.64 -21.71
C GLY A 20 -7.22 19.57 -21.33
N GLY A 21 -5.99 19.20 -21.68
CA GLY A 21 -4.82 20.05 -21.55
C GLY A 21 -3.55 19.22 -21.32
N MET A 22 -2.62 19.28 -22.26
CA MET A 22 -1.30 18.68 -22.16
C MET A 22 -0.48 19.46 -21.13
N GLU A 23 -0.65 19.12 -19.85
CA GLU A 23 0.28 19.51 -18.79
C GLU A 23 1.07 18.27 -18.40
N ASN A 24 2.37 18.45 -18.11
CA ASN A 24 3.28 17.40 -17.63
C ASN A 24 2.65 16.63 -16.46
N THR A 25 1.85 15.65 -16.77
CA THR A 25 1.30 14.73 -15.79
C THR A 25 2.46 13.87 -15.31
N PHE A 26 2.86 14.05 -14.07
CA PHE A 26 3.86 13.22 -13.42
C PHE A 26 3.31 11.78 -13.41
N MET A 27 3.73 10.99 -14.38
CA MET A 27 3.27 9.61 -14.55
C MET A 27 4.11 8.70 -13.68
N ILE A 28 3.51 8.18 -12.60
CA ILE A 28 4.13 7.12 -11.79
C ILE A 28 4.32 5.89 -12.67
N LYS A 29 5.54 5.39 -12.73
CA LYS A 29 5.94 4.24 -13.56
C LYS A 29 6.16 2.97 -12.74
N THR A 30 6.55 3.11 -11.48
CA THR A 30 6.91 1.96 -10.63
C THR A 30 6.22 2.08 -9.29
N ILE A 31 5.47 1.05 -8.91
CA ILE A 31 4.80 0.99 -7.62
C ILE A 31 5.14 -0.29 -6.85
N GLY A 32 5.12 -0.16 -5.54
CA GLY A 32 5.10 -1.30 -4.62
C GLY A 32 3.68 -1.59 -4.14
N VAL A 33 3.37 -2.85 -3.85
CA VAL A 33 2.15 -3.25 -3.15
C VAL A 33 2.52 -4.12 -1.97
N LEU A 34 1.94 -3.84 -0.82
CA LEU A 34 2.10 -4.64 0.39
C LEU A 34 0.78 -4.84 1.11
N THR A 35 0.72 -5.91 1.87
CA THR A 35 -0.33 -6.17 2.87
C THR A 35 0.28 -6.10 4.26
N SER A 36 -0.41 -5.47 5.20
CA SER A 36 0.10 -5.25 6.55
C SER A 36 -1.02 -5.37 7.59
N GLY A 37 -0.65 -5.73 8.81
CA GLY A 37 -1.60 -5.97 9.90
C GLY A 37 -2.00 -7.44 10.00
N GLY A 38 -3.21 -7.74 10.44
CA GLY A 38 -3.83 -9.05 10.32
C GLY A 38 -4.24 -9.32 8.87
N ASP A 39 -4.26 -10.57 8.46
CA ASP A 39 -4.85 -10.92 7.17
C ASP A 39 -6.38 -10.81 7.26
N ALA A 40 -6.99 -10.38 6.18
CA ALA A 40 -8.44 -10.25 6.07
C ALA A 40 -8.92 -10.91 4.77
N PRO A 41 -10.12 -11.51 4.77
CA PRO A 41 -10.71 -12.00 3.54
C PRO A 41 -10.75 -10.90 2.48
N GLY A 42 -10.38 -11.23 1.23
CA GLY A 42 -10.34 -10.28 0.13
C GLY A 42 -9.02 -9.52 -0.06
N MET A 43 -8.03 -9.66 0.82
CA MET A 43 -6.70 -9.05 0.60
C MET A 43 -6.06 -9.52 -0.71
N ASN A 44 -6.14 -10.82 -1.04
CA ASN A 44 -5.65 -11.35 -2.31
C ASN A 44 -6.39 -10.75 -3.51
N ALA A 45 -7.69 -10.54 -3.41
CA ALA A 45 -8.47 -9.89 -4.46
C ALA A 45 -8.02 -8.43 -4.66
N ALA A 46 -7.74 -7.71 -3.57
CA ALA A 46 -7.21 -6.35 -3.61
C ALA A 46 -5.81 -6.30 -4.23
N VAL A 47 -4.89 -7.17 -3.81
CA VAL A 47 -3.54 -7.28 -4.41
C VAL A 47 -3.66 -7.53 -5.92
N ARG A 48 -4.48 -8.51 -6.32
CA ARG A 48 -4.72 -8.82 -7.73
C ARG A 48 -5.27 -7.62 -8.51
N ALA A 49 -6.22 -6.90 -7.95
CA ALA A 49 -6.80 -5.73 -8.59
C ALA A 49 -5.76 -4.62 -8.81
N VAL A 50 -4.95 -4.33 -7.80
CA VAL A 50 -3.86 -3.34 -7.88
C VAL A 50 -2.86 -3.73 -8.95
N VAL A 51 -2.32 -4.96 -8.89
CA VAL A 51 -1.31 -5.44 -9.83
C VAL A 51 -1.81 -5.37 -11.27
N ARG A 52 -2.99 -5.95 -11.54
CA ARG A 52 -3.53 -5.95 -12.91
C ARG A 52 -3.89 -4.56 -13.43
N ALA A 53 -4.42 -3.69 -12.58
CA ALA A 53 -4.73 -2.31 -12.96
C ALA A 53 -3.47 -1.51 -13.29
N ALA A 54 -2.42 -1.68 -12.51
CA ALA A 54 -1.14 -1.02 -12.72
C ALA A 54 -0.44 -1.52 -14.00
N LEU A 55 -0.35 -2.85 -14.19
CA LEU A 55 0.22 -3.45 -15.40
C LEU A 55 -0.52 -3.00 -16.67
N LYS A 56 -1.86 -2.93 -16.61
CA LYS A 56 -2.67 -2.41 -17.74
C LYS A 56 -2.34 -0.96 -18.10
N LYS A 57 -1.86 -0.18 -17.13
CA LYS A 57 -1.39 1.20 -17.35
C LYS A 57 0.08 1.29 -17.73
N GLY A 58 0.77 0.17 -17.94
CA GLY A 58 2.18 0.12 -18.29
C GLY A 58 3.13 0.40 -17.12
N MET A 59 2.65 0.25 -15.88
CA MET A 59 3.49 0.42 -14.69
C MET A 59 4.23 -0.87 -14.37
N THR A 60 5.43 -0.75 -13.81
CA THR A 60 6.14 -1.84 -13.15
C THR A 60 5.59 -2.01 -11.74
N VAL A 61 5.36 -3.25 -11.32
CA VAL A 61 4.80 -3.55 -9.98
C VAL A 61 5.72 -4.47 -9.22
N TYR A 62 5.97 -4.13 -7.97
CA TYR A 62 6.71 -4.95 -7.03
C TYR A 62 5.81 -5.35 -5.85
N GLY A 63 5.82 -6.62 -5.48
CA GLY A 63 5.20 -7.13 -4.27
C GLY A 63 6.19 -7.09 -3.12
N VAL A 64 5.81 -6.49 -2.01
CA VAL A 64 6.61 -6.47 -0.78
C VAL A 64 6.05 -7.51 0.17
N LYS A 65 6.84 -8.52 0.51
CA LYS A 65 6.42 -9.61 1.38
C LYS A 65 6.47 -9.20 2.85
N ARG A 66 5.59 -9.78 3.65
CA ARG A 66 5.54 -9.55 5.10
C ARG A 66 5.38 -8.08 5.51
N GLY A 67 4.67 -7.31 4.68
CA GLY A 67 4.37 -5.91 4.96
C GLY A 67 5.63 -5.05 5.10
N TYR A 68 5.67 -4.20 6.13
CA TYR A 68 6.82 -3.32 6.36
C TYR A 68 8.12 -4.05 6.70
N CYS A 69 8.06 -5.28 7.23
CA CYS A 69 9.26 -6.10 7.42
C CYS A 69 9.97 -6.34 6.09
N GLY A 70 9.23 -6.58 5.02
CA GLY A 70 9.83 -6.80 3.70
C GLY A 70 10.57 -5.58 3.15
N LEU A 71 10.15 -4.36 3.50
CA LEU A 71 10.93 -3.16 3.17
C LEU A 71 12.23 -3.08 3.98
N LEU A 72 12.23 -3.57 5.22
CA LEU A 72 13.43 -3.59 6.06
C LEU A 72 14.41 -4.70 5.67
N ASP A 73 13.87 -5.86 5.28
CA ASP A 73 14.64 -7.07 4.97
C ASP A 73 14.97 -7.20 3.47
N ASP A 74 14.54 -6.24 2.65
CA ASP A 74 14.73 -6.25 1.19
C ASP A 74 14.02 -7.44 0.50
N ASP A 75 12.90 -7.89 1.08
CA ASP A 75 12.09 -9.01 0.57
C ASP A 75 11.03 -8.51 -0.41
N ILE A 76 11.48 -8.17 -1.61
CA ILE A 76 10.69 -7.55 -2.67
C ILE A 76 10.85 -8.35 -3.96
N GLU A 77 9.74 -8.65 -4.61
CA GLU A 77 9.73 -9.38 -5.87
C GLU A 77 8.96 -8.65 -6.97
N PRO A 78 9.41 -8.71 -8.23
CA PRO A 78 8.63 -8.18 -9.34
C PRO A 78 7.35 -8.99 -9.52
N MET A 79 6.25 -8.31 -9.87
CA MET A 79 4.95 -8.94 -10.08
C MET A 79 4.47 -8.75 -11.51
N ASP A 80 3.94 -9.82 -12.07
CA ASP A 80 3.28 -9.87 -13.37
C ASP A 80 1.83 -10.37 -13.26
N GLU A 81 1.16 -10.57 -14.39
CA GLU A 81 -0.21 -11.10 -14.39
C GLU A 81 -0.29 -12.53 -13.85
N MET A 82 0.76 -13.33 -14.05
CA MET A 82 0.82 -14.72 -13.60
C MET A 82 1.02 -14.81 -12.09
N SER A 83 1.78 -13.88 -11.51
CA SER A 83 2.01 -13.79 -10.05
C SER A 83 0.69 -13.70 -9.26
N VAL A 84 -0.33 -13.10 -9.85
CA VAL A 84 -1.65 -12.94 -9.23
C VAL A 84 -2.75 -13.80 -9.87
N ALA A 85 -2.35 -14.80 -10.65
CA ALA A 85 -3.30 -15.73 -11.26
C ALA A 85 -3.93 -16.65 -10.21
N GLY A 86 -5.26 -16.85 -10.27
CA GLY A 86 -5.96 -17.81 -9.41
C GLY A 86 -6.00 -17.49 -7.92
N ILE A 87 -5.62 -16.27 -7.48
CA ILE A 87 -5.62 -15.91 -6.06
C ILE A 87 -6.91 -15.25 -5.57
N ILE A 88 -7.80 -14.85 -6.48
CA ILE A 88 -8.99 -14.07 -6.13
C ILE A 88 -9.93 -14.79 -5.14
N ASN A 89 -9.98 -16.10 -5.21
CA ASN A 89 -10.83 -16.94 -4.36
C ASN A 89 -10.06 -17.55 -3.17
N ARG A 90 -8.81 -17.13 -2.95
CA ARG A 90 -8.01 -17.61 -1.83
C ARG A 90 -8.09 -16.62 -0.68
N GLY A 91 -8.41 -17.11 0.52
CA GLY A 91 -8.33 -16.34 1.75
C GLY A 91 -6.87 -15.96 2.10
N GLY A 92 -6.72 -15.12 3.09
CA GLY A 92 -5.43 -14.61 3.52
C GLY A 92 -4.78 -13.67 2.53
N THR A 93 -3.47 -13.58 2.52
CA THR A 93 -2.68 -12.78 1.59
C THR A 93 -1.45 -13.51 1.08
N MET A 94 -1.25 -13.51 -0.23
CA MET A 94 -0.07 -14.10 -0.87
C MET A 94 1.24 -13.37 -0.53
N LEU A 95 1.14 -12.11 -0.16
CA LEU A 95 2.29 -11.29 0.23
C LEU A 95 2.64 -11.44 1.72
N TYR A 96 1.85 -12.21 2.45
CA TYR A 96 1.98 -12.38 3.89
C TYR A 96 1.89 -11.05 4.66
N THR A 97 1.78 -11.15 5.98
CA THR A 97 1.81 -10.01 6.89
C THR A 97 2.77 -10.29 8.04
N ALA A 98 3.38 -9.24 8.57
CA ALA A 98 4.15 -9.31 9.79
C ALA A 98 4.06 -7.99 10.55
N ARG A 99 4.16 -8.07 11.88
CA ARG A 99 4.33 -6.89 12.72
C ARG A 99 5.82 -6.56 12.79
N SER A 100 6.17 -5.29 12.59
CA SER A 100 7.54 -4.81 12.73
C SER A 100 7.64 -3.80 13.87
N ALA A 101 8.41 -4.14 14.90
CA ALA A 101 8.75 -3.18 15.93
C ALA A 101 9.81 -2.18 15.43
N GLU A 102 10.75 -2.64 14.62
CA GLU A 102 11.81 -1.82 14.01
C GLU A 102 11.22 -0.71 13.14
N PHE A 103 10.20 -0.99 12.33
CA PHE A 103 9.57 -0.01 11.47
C PHE A 103 8.89 1.15 12.23
N ARG A 104 8.61 0.98 13.54
CA ARG A 104 8.04 2.03 14.37
C ARG A 104 9.07 3.08 14.81
N THR A 105 10.34 2.85 14.52
CA THR A 105 11.42 3.78 14.81
C THR A 105 11.71 4.65 13.59
N GLU A 106 12.24 5.85 13.82
CA GLU A 106 12.69 6.75 12.74
C GLU A 106 13.72 6.07 11.83
N GLU A 107 14.65 5.33 12.42
CA GLU A 107 15.68 4.57 11.67
C GLU A 107 15.05 3.51 10.77
N GLY A 108 14.03 2.79 11.26
CA GLY A 108 13.30 1.80 10.46
C GLY A 108 12.57 2.44 9.28
N VAL A 109 11.92 3.58 9.49
CA VAL A 109 11.26 4.31 8.41
C VAL A 109 12.26 4.78 7.34
N LEU A 110 13.42 5.30 7.76
CA LEU A 110 14.49 5.73 6.85
C LEU A 110 15.08 4.54 6.07
N LYS A 111 15.26 3.39 6.72
CA LYS A 111 15.72 2.15 6.08
C LYS A 111 14.71 1.66 5.04
N ALA A 112 13.42 1.64 5.38
CA ALA A 112 12.35 1.28 4.45
C ALA A 112 12.28 2.24 3.25
N LYS A 113 12.46 3.55 3.48
CA LYS A 113 12.58 4.54 2.42
C LYS A 113 13.76 4.24 1.49
N ALA A 114 14.94 3.95 2.03
CA ALA A 114 16.12 3.62 1.23
C ALA A 114 15.86 2.39 0.33
N THR A 115 15.13 1.40 0.84
CA THR A 115 14.70 0.24 0.04
C THR A 115 13.72 0.64 -1.07
N CYS A 116 12.75 1.51 -0.80
CA CYS A 116 11.89 2.05 -1.84
C CYS A 116 12.69 2.76 -2.93
N GLU A 117 13.67 3.58 -2.57
CA GLU A 117 14.54 4.29 -3.50
C GLU A 117 15.42 3.33 -4.31
N LYS A 118 15.95 2.28 -3.68
CA LYS A 118 16.75 1.21 -4.33
C LYS A 118 16.00 0.54 -5.48
N TYR A 119 14.69 0.25 -5.28
CA TYR A 119 13.84 -0.35 -6.31
C TYR A 119 13.17 0.68 -7.23
N GLY A 120 13.42 1.95 -7.03
CA GLY A 120 12.80 3.03 -7.80
C GLY A 120 11.28 3.10 -7.60
N LEU A 121 10.77 2.73 -6.42
CA LEU A 121 9.36 2.81 -6.13
C LEU A 121 8.93 4.28 -6.00
N GLU A 122 8.13 4.74 -6.93
CA GLU A 122 7.58 6.10 -6.95
C GLU A 122 6.28 6.20 -6.12
N GLY A 123 5.66 5.05 -5.84
CA GLY A 123 4.47 4.97 -5.00
C GLY A 123 4.32 3.61 -4.33
N LEU A 124 3.64 3.59 -3.19
CA LEU A 124 3.39 2.38 -2.42
C LEU A 124 1.89 2.24 -2.15
N VAL A 125 1.32 1.09 -2.50
CA VAL A 125 -0.06 0.74 -2.15
C VAL A 125 -0.03 -0.15 -0.92
N VAL A 126 -0.65 0.34 0.15
CA VAL A 126 -0.70 -0.33 1.46
C VAL A 126 -2.11 -0.86 1.69
N ILE A 127 -2.26 -2.18 1.77
CA ILE A 127 -3.53 -2.85 2.06
C ILE A 127 -3.51 -3.31 3.52
N GLY A 128 -4.42 -2.80 4.34
CA GLY A 128 -4.44 -3.13 5.76
C GLY A 128 -5.36 -2.25 6.58
N GLY A 129 -5.18 -2.25 7.90
CA GLY A 129 -5.96 -1.51 8.87
C GLY A 129 -5.29 -0.21 9.35
N ASP A 130 -5.77 0.34 10.45
CA ASP A 130 -5.34 1.62 11.03
C ASP A 130 -3.82 1.69 11.28
N GLY A 131 -3.24 0.65 11.91
CA GLY A 131 -1.80 0.60 12.16
C GLY A 131 -0.95 0.62 10.87
N SER A 132 -1.45 -0.01 9.81
CA SER A 132 -0.78 0.00 8.49
C SER A 132 -0.82 1.39 7.86
N PHE A 133 -1.91 2.12 8.04
CA PHE A 133 -2.04 3.48 7.52
C PHE A 133 -1.21 4.51 8.28
N ARG A 134 -0.98 4.30 9.58
CA ARG A 134 -0.01 5.10 10.35
C ARG A 134 1.39 4.95 9.77
N GLY A 135 1.81 3.71 9.50
CA GLY A 135 3.10 3.45 8.85
C GLY A 135 3.20 4.05 7.44
N ALA A 136 2.10 4.02 6.67
CA ALA A 136 2.04 4.71 5.38
C ALA A 136 2.17 6.23 5.51
N ALA A 137 1.59 6.82 6.56
CA ALA A 137 1.72 8.25 6.86
C ALA A 137 3.15 8.63 7.22
N ASP A 138 3.85 7.79 7.99
CA ASP A 138 5.26 7.99 8.35
C ASP A 138 6.16 7.96 7.10
N LEU A 139 5.98 6.98 6.20
CA LEU A 139 6.68 6.95 4.91
C LEU A 139 6.34 8.16 4.04
N SER A 140 5.08 8.58 4.04
CA SER A 140 4.66 9.75 3.27
C SER A 140 5.28 11.05 3.79
N ALA A 141 5.48 11.17 5.10
CA ALA A 141 6.20 12.29 5.70
C ALA A 141 7.67 12.34 5.24
N HIS A 142 8.24 11.19 4.88
CA HIS A 142 9.59 11.04 4.34
C HIS A 142 9.66 11.08 2.81
N GLY A 143 8.55 11.38 2.12
CA GLY A 143 8.52 11.65 0.69
C GLY A 143 8.13 10.47 -0.21
N ILE A 144 7.77 9.31 0.34
CA ILE A 144 7.21 8.19 -0.42
C ILE A 144 5.71 8.39 -0.61
N LEU A 145 5.22 8.40 -1.84
CA LEU A 145 3.78 8.49 -2.10
C LEU A 145 3.09 7.20 -1.67
N CYS A 146 2.13 7.28 -0.74
CA CYS A 146 1.39 6.12 -0.27
C CYS A 146 -0.11 6.26 -0.54
N VAL A 147 -0.73 5.14 -0.93
CA VAL A 147 -2.18 4.99 -1.04
C VAL A 147 -2.62 3.83 -0.16
N GLY A 148 -3.57 4.08 0.74
CA GLY A 148 -4.13 3.07 1.63
C GLY A 148 -5.41 2.45 1.03
N LEU A 149 -5.49 1.13 1.04
CA LEU A 149 -6.71 0.37 0.77
C LEU A 149 -7.16 -0.30 2.07
N PRO A 150 -8.36 0.04 2.61
CA PRO A 150 -8.83 -0.54 3.86
C PRO A 150 -9.12 -2.04 3.69
N GLY A 151 -8.34 -2.87 4.36
CA GLY A 151 -8.47 -4.33 4.39
C GLY A 151 -8.24 -4.82 5.81
N THR A 152 -9.32 -4.93 6.57
CA THR A 152 -9.32 -5.36 7.98
C THR A 152 -10.72 -5.87 8.37
N ILE A 153 -10.75 -6.80 9.29
CA ILE A 153 -12.00 -7.31 9.88
C ILE A 153 -12.51 -6.43 11.03
N ASP A 154 -11.70 -5.49 11.51
CA ASP A 154 -12.04 -4.68 12.71
C ASP A 154 -13.02 -3.54 12.40
N ASN A 155 -13.12 -3.11 11.14
CA ASN A 155 -13.93 -1.99 10.67
C ASN A 155 -13.77 -0.70 11.51
N ASP A 156 -12.54 -0.43 11.97
CA ASP A 156 -12.19 0.64 12.92
C ASP A 156 -11.56 1.87 12.23
N ILE A 157 -11.66 1.95 10.91
CA ILE A 157 -11.09 3.04 10.10
C ILE A 157 -12.12 4.14 9.93
N ALA A 158 -11.93 5.26 10.61
CA ALA A 158 -12.89 6.37 10.69
C ALA A 158 -13.21 7.07 9.35
N CYS A 159 -12.41 6.85 8.30
CA CYS A 159 -12.59 7.53 7.01
C CYS A 159 -13.39 6.69 5.98
N THR A 160 -13.87 5.53 6.35
CA THR A 160 -14.67 4.64 5.50
C THR A 160 -15.78 3.96 6.30
N ASP A 161 -16.88 3.67 5.64
CA ASP A 161 -17.99 2.92 6.24
C ASP A 161 -17.76 1.40 6.14
N TYR A 162 -16.89 0.96 5.22
CA TYR A 162 -16.61 -0.45 4.97
C TYR A 162 -15.12 -0.71 4.76
N THR A 163 -14.68 -1.88 5.21
CA THR A 163 -13.34 -2.41 4.97
C THR A 163 -13.43 -3.75 4.25
N ILE A 164 -12.46 -4.03 3.37
CA ILE A 164 -12.35 -5.30 2.67
C ILE A 164 -12.12 -6.40 3.71
N GLY A 165 -13.03 -7.38 3.74
CA GLY A 165 -12.96 -8.52 4.65
C GLY A 165 -13.94 -8.48 5.81
N TYR A 166 -14.47 -7.32 6.19
CA TYR A 166 -15.37 -7.17 7.35
C TYR A 166 -16.65 -8.01 7.23
N ASP A 167 -17.35 -7.92 6.09
CA ASP A 167 -18.61 -8.67 5.90
C ASP A 167 -18.41 -10.16 5.60
N THR A 168 -17.18 -10.60 5.44
CA THR A 168 -16.84 -11.99 5.07
C THR A 168 -16.39 -12.82 6.28
N GLU A 169 -15.92 -12.17 7.33
CA GLU A 169 -15.49 -12.79 8.58
C GLU A 169 -16.68 -13.14 9.47
#